data_8ac709d0da039b72ed65094c981b5899
#
_entry.id   8ac709d0da039b72ed65094c981b5899
#
_cell.length_a   1.000
_cell.length_b   1.000
_cell.length_c   1.000
_cell.angle_alpha   90.00
_cell.angle_beta   90.00
_cell.angle_gamma   90.00
#
_symmetry.space_group_name_H-M   'P 1'
#
loop_
_entity.id
_entity.type
_entity.pdbx_description
1 polymer ?
#
loop_
_entity_poly.entity_id
_entity_poly.type
_entity_poly.pdbx_seq_one_letter_code
_entity_poly.pdbx_strand_id
1 'polypeptide(L)'
;HNGKINFMKSGLMFADVINTVSQTYANEIRTKEEYGEGLKDVLAKRKDSLYGIVNGIDKNVWNPEKDKQIPANFSAKNIEEKLLNKKELAERFGLAYDEKIPIIGLISRLYDSKGLDLVQKAFPDLMKLDAQFILLGTGDQKYHSFFDKMSSKYPKKFASYLGFNDELAHLIEAGADMFLMPSKYEPCGLNQMYSLVYGTVPIVR
;
A
#
# COMPACT_ATOMS: atom_id res chain seq x y z
N HIS A 1 25.61 -20.52 -5.96
CA HIS A 1 24.51 -20.86 -5.07
C HIS A 1 23.74 -22.04 -5.68
N ASN A 2 23.65 -23.18 -4.99
CA ASN A 2 23.00 -24.40 -5.49
C ASN A 2 23.51 -24.85 -6.90
N GLY A 3 24.81 -24.81 -7.11
CA GLY A 3 25.44 -25.17 -8.39
C GLY A 3 25.26 -24.14 -9.53
N LYS A 4 24.67 -22.96 -9.25
CA LYS A 4 24.47 -21.89 -10.23
C LYS A 4 25.19 -20.61 -9.80
N ILE A 5 25.54 -19.77 -10.78
CA ILE A 5 26.05 -18.42 -10.52
C ILE A 5 24.89 -17.58 -10.03
N ASN A 6 25.09 -16.86 -8.92
CA ASN A 6 24.10 -15.92 -8.36
C ASN A 6 24.78 -14.56 -8.21
N PHE A 7 24.49 -13.65 -9.11
CA PHE A 7 25.11 -12.32 -9.13
C PHE A 7 24.76 -11.49 -7.90
N MET A 8 23.52 -11.60 -7.37
CA MET A 8 23.13 -10.91 -6.13
C MET A 8 23.98 -11.38 -4.95
N LYS A 9 24.15 -12.70 -4.79
CA LYS A 9 25.03 -13.26 -3.75
C LYS A 9 26.46 -12.73 -3.89
N SER A 10 26.99 -12.69 -5.11
CA SER A 10 28.34 -12.17 -5.37
C SER A 10 28.42 -10.68 -4.99
N GLY A 11 27.45 -9.85 -5.40
CA GLY A 11 27.38 -8.45 -5.02
C GLY A 11 27.36 -8.26 -3.50
N LEU A 12 26.52 -9.01 -2.78
CA LEU A 12 26.43 -8.95 -1.33
C LEU A 12 27.72 -9.40 -0.62
N MET A 13 28.46 -10.34 -1.20
CA MET A 13 29.72 -10.83 -0.60
C MET A 13 30.87 -9.84 -0.74
N PHE A 14 30.93 -9.09 -1.84
CA PHE A 14 32.08 -8.27 -2.21
C PHE A 14 31.83 -6.76 -2.13
N ALA A 15 30.60 -6.29 -1.93
CA ALA A 15 30.32 -4.89 -1.71
C ALA A 15 30.95 -4.38 -0.42
N ASP A 16 31.46 -3.15 -0.40
CA ASP A 16 31.97 -2.52 0.82
C ASP A 16 30.84 -2.29 1.83
N VAL A 17 29.70 -1.79 1.34
CA VAL A 17 28.51 -1.46 2.11
C VAL A 17 27.28 -2.05 1.41
N ILE A 18 26.34 -2.53 2.19
CA ILE A 18 25.03 -3.02 1.74
C ILE A 18 23.95 -2.15 2.40
N ASN A 19 23.00 -1.69 1.63
CA ASN A 19 21.84 -1.03 2.21
C ASN A 19 20.53 -1.70 1.79
N THR A 20 19.51 -1.47 2.62
CA THR A 20 18.13 -1.83 2.33
C THR A 20 17.19 -0.74 2.85
N VAL A 21 15.89 -0.90 2.62
CA VAL A 21 14.92 0.20 2.67
C VAL A 21 14.26 0.41 4.04
N SER A 22 14.69 -0.28 5.09
CA SER A 22 14.38 0.05 6.49
C SER A 22 15.25 -0.72 7.46
N GLN A 23 15.38 -0.21 8.69
CA GLN A 23 16.13 -0.86 9.76
C GLN A 23 15.51 -2.21 10.16
N THR A 24 14.18 -2.25 10.25
CA THR A 24 13.44 -3.47 10.53
C THR A 24 13.71 -4.53 9.46
N TYR A 25 13.59 -4.13 8.19
CA TYR A 25 13.84 -5.03 7.08
C TYR A 25 15.29 -5.51 7.01
N ALA A 26 16.29 -4.66 7.28
CA ALA A 26 17.69 -5.07 7.41
C ALA A 26 17.88 -6.17 8.47
N ASN A 27 17.14 -6.09 9.59
CA ASN A 27 17.15 -7.12 10.59
C ASN A 27 16.42 -8.40 10.13
N GLU A 28 15.27 -8.27 9.50
CA GLU A 28 14.44 -9.40 9.05
C GLU A 28 15.16 -10.28 8.03
N ILE A 29 15.74 -9.69 6.98
CA ILE A 29 16.41 -10.42 5.89
C ILE A 29 17.67 -11.19 6.34
N ARG A 30 18.30 -10.79 7.45
CA ARG A 30 19.48 -11.49 8.02
C ARG A 30 19.14 -12.47 9.12
N THR A 31 17.92 -12.45 9.66
CA THR A 31 17.53 -13.28 10.82
C THR A 31 16.45 -14.30 10.49
N LYS A 32 15.53 -13.97 9.56
CA LYS A 32 14.40 -14.82 9.20
C LYS A 32 14.59 -15.43 7.80
N GLU A 33 14.45 -16.76 7.71
CA GLU A 33 14.60 -17.48 6.44
C GLU A 33 13.58 -17.04 5.39
N GLU A 34 12.36 -16.80 5.85
CA GLU A 34 11.23 -16.35 5.03
C GLU A 34 11.53 -15.05 4.26
N TYR A 35 12.32 -14.14 4.84
CA TYR A 35 12.62 -12.83 4.23
C TYR A 35 14.00 -12.77 3.58
N GLY A 36 14.88 -13.72 3.90
CA GLY A 36 16.24 -13.77 3.38
C GLY A 36 16.35 -14.34 1.96
N GLU A 37 15.27 -14.94 1.42
CA GLU A 37 15.20 -15.48 0.05
C GLU A 37 16.41 -16.37 -0.30
N GLY A 38 16.84 -17.21 0.66
CA GLY A 38 18.02 -18.07 0.56
C GLY A 38 19.38 -17.36 0.68
N LEU A 39 19.39 -16.07 1.04
CA LEU A 39 20.60 -15.27 1.23
C LEU A 39 20.80 -14.84 2.69
N LYS A 40 19.93 -15.27 3.61
CA LYS A 40 20.00 -14.95 5.04
C LYS A 40 21.38 -15.09 5.65
N ASP A 41 22.05 -16.24 5.41
CA ASP A 41 23.36 -16.51 5.99
C ASP A 41 24.47 -15.60 5.46
N VAL A 42 24.35 -15.18 4.19
CA VAL A 42 25.28 -14.19 3.60
C VAL A 42 25.06 -12.84 4.27
N LEU A 43 23.80 -12.40 4.40
CA LEU A 43 23.42 -11.14 5.05
C LEU A 43 23.78 -11.13 6.54
N ALA A 44 23.60 -12.25 7.24
CA ALA A 44 23.99 -12.39 8.64
C ALA A 44 25.52 -12.24 8.83
N LYS A 45 26.35 -12.81 7.94
CA LYS A 45 27.80 -12.61 7.95
C LYS A 45 28.24 -11.19 7.64
N ARG A 46 27.41 -10.43 6.95
CA ARG A 46 27.66 -9.04 6.54
C ARG A 46 26.90 -8.03 7.41
N LYS A 47 26.45 -8.43 8.62
CA LYS A 47 25.61 -7.60 9.52
C LYS A 47 26.20 -6.23 9.82
N ASP A 48 27.52 -6.12 9.95
CA ASP A 48 28.21 -4.89 10.30
C ASP A 48 28.37 -3.92 9.11
N SER A 49 28.12 -4.42 7.89
CA SER A 49 28.12 -3.65 6.64
C SER A 49 26.69 -3.49 6.06
N LEU A 50 25.66 -4.00 6.75
CA LEU A 50 24.27 -3.95 6.30
C LEU A 50 23.49 -2.85 7.05
N TYR A 51 23.03 -1.87 6.33
CA TYR A 51 22.32 -0.71 6.86
C TYR A 51 20.88 -0.66 6.34
N GLY A 52 19.94 -0.30 7.22
CA GLY A 52 18.56 -0.01 6.86
C GLY A 52 18.35 1.50 6.78
N ILE A 53 17.98 2.00 5.61
CA ILE A 53 17.71 3.43 5.37
C ILE A 53 16.30 3.54 4.83
N VAL A 54 15.39 4.15 5.60
CA VAL A 54 13.99 4.34 5.18
C VAL A 54 13.93 5.23 3.95
N ASN A 55 13.14 4.83 2.95
CA ASN A 55 12.92 5.65 1.75
C ASN A 55 12.26 6.98 2.13
N GLY A 56 12.64 8.03 1.44
CA GLY A 56 11.89 9.27 1.41
C GLY A 56 10.70 9.20 0.45
N ILE A 57 9.87 10.22 0.49
CA ILE A 57 8.81 10.44 -0.50
C ILE A 57 9.12 11.71 -1.30
N ASP A 58 8.77 11.70 -2.58
CA ASP A 58 8.88 12.91 -3.41
C ASP A 58 7.74 13.88 -3.07
N LYS A 59 8.08 14.92 -2.29
CA LYS A 59 7.14 15.98 -1.90
C LYS A 59 6.74 16.93 -3.04
N ASN A 60 7.28 16.75 -4.26
CA ASN A 60 6.80 17.46 -5.43
C ASN A 60 5.66 16.72 -6.11
N VAL A 61 5.60 15.40 -5.93
CA VAL A 61 4.55 14.52 -6.48
C VAL A 61 3.48 14.28 -5.40
N TRP A 62 3.88 13.75 -4.24
CA TRP A 62 2.96 13.40 -3.14
C TRP A 62 2.86 14.53 -2.12
N ASN A 63 2.04 15.54 -2.43
CA ASN A 63 1.83 16.69 -1.56
C ASN A 63 0.43 17.30 -1.78
N PRO A 64 -0.50 17.14 -0.84
CA PRO A 64 -1.89 17.60 -1.02
C PRO A 64 -2.02 19.11 -1.23
N GLU A 65 -1.02 19.93 -0.82
CA GLU A 65 -1.07 21.39 -1.02
C GLU A 65 -0.87 21.82 -2.49
N LYS A 66 -0.27 20.96 -3.33
CA LYS A 66 0.08 21.30 -4.72
C LYS A 66 -0.12 20.16 -5.71
N ASP A 67 -0.71 19.06 -5.29
CA ASP A 67 -1.01 17.91 -6.14
C ASP A 67 -2.00 18.32 -7.25
N LYS A 68 -1.59 18.10 -8.50
CA LYS A 68 -2.39 18.45 -9.68
C LYS A 68 -3.38 17.35 -10.07
N GLN A 69 -3.30 16.19 -9.41
CA GLN A 69 -4.11 15.01 -9.73
C GLN A 69 -5.35 14.90 -8.81
N ILE A 70 -5.51 15.83 -7.86
CA ILE A 70 -6.65 15.84 -6.95
C ILE A 70 -7.54 17.07 -7.21
N PRO A 71 -8.87 16.95 -7.04
CA PRO A 71 -9.84 18.03 -7.28
C PRO A 71 -9.63 19.27 -6.40
N ALA A 72 -9.29 19.07 -5.12
CA ALA A 72 -9.08 20.15 -4.16
C ALA A 72 -7.75 19.98 -3.42
N ASN A 73 -6.91 21.00 -3.47
CA ASN A 73 -5.69 21.03 -2.68
C ASN A 73 -6.00 21.41 -1.23
N PHE A 74 -5.31 20.77 -0.29
CA PHE A 74 -5.53 20.99 1.14
C PHE A 74 -4.23 20.85 1.96
N SER A 75 -4.30 21.30 3.19
CA SER A 75 -3.23 21.23 4.17
C SER A 75 -3.79 20.98 5.58
N ALA A 76 -2.96 20.89 6.57
CA ALA A 76 -3.40 20.82 7.98
C ALA A 76 -4.18 22.09 8.43
N LYS A 77 -4.08 23.21 7.70
CA LYS A 77 -4.76 24.47 8.02
C LYS A 77 -6.17 24.56 7.44
N ASN A 78 -6.46 23.79 6.41
CA ASN A 78 -7.76 23.76 5.71
C ASN A 78 -8.13 22.29 5.37
N ILE A 79 -8.05 21.43 6.38
CA ILE A 79 -8.25 19.96 6.22
C ILE A 79 -9.69 19.62 5.75
N GLU A 80 -10.64 20.52 5.95
CA GLU A 80 -12.02 20.40 5.47
C GLU A 80 -12.12 20.28 3.95
N GLU A 81 -11.17 20.85 3.21
CA GLU A 81 -11.09 20.71 1.75
C GLU A 81 -10.86 19.24 1.30
N LYS A 82 -10.35 18.40 2.19
CA LYS A 82 -10.27 16.94 1.95
C LYS A 82 -11.64 16.32 1.66
N LEU A 83 -12.72 16.87 2.19
CA LEU A 83 -14.08 16.39 1.95
C LEU A 83 -14.51 16.52 0.48
N LEU A 84 -13.99 17.50 -0.25
CA LEU A 84 -14.24 17.63 -1.70
C LEU A 84 -13.60 16.46 -2.46
N ASN A 85 -12.40 16.03 -2.06
CA ASN A 85 -11.75 14.86 -2.63
C ASN A 85 -12.48 13.57 -2.26
N LYS A 86 -13.00 13.46 -1.04
CA LYS A 86 -13.82 12.33 -0.60
C LYS A 86 -15.11 12.22 -1.42
N LYS A 87 -15.76 13.35 -1.69
CA LYS A 87 -16.95 13.41 -2.53
C LYS A 87 -16.66 12.93 -3.95
N GLU A 88 -15.64 13.50 -4.59
CA GLU A 88 -15.22 13.10 -5.94
C GLU A 88 -14.85 11.61 -5.99
N LEU A 89 -14.13 11.11 -4.97
CA LEU A 89 -13.75 9.70 -4.88
C LEU A 89 -14.99 8.79 -4.85
N ALA A 90 -15.98 9.11 -4.01
CA ALA A 90 -17.22 8.36 -3.93
C ALA A 90 -17.97 8.36 -5.27
N GLU A 91 -18.14 9.54 -5.89
CA GLU A 91 -18.85 9.70 -7.16
C GLU A 91 -18.16 8.95 -8.31
N ARG A 92 -16.83 9.01 -8.39
CA ARG A 92 -16.02 8.31 -9.42
C ARG A 92 -16.15 6.80 -9.35
N PHE A 93 -16.36 6.27 -8.15
CA PHE A 93 -16.56 4.83 -7.94
C PHE A 93 -18.05 4.43 -7.85
N GLY A 94 -18.99 5.36 -8.11
CA GLY A 94 -20.43 5.08 -8.11
C GLY A 94 -21.00 4.78 -6.71
N LEU A 95 -20.30 5.23 -5.66
CA LEU A 95 -20.74 5.13 -4.28
C LEU A 95 -21.52 6.38 -3.87
N ALA A 96 -22.50 6.22 -2.98
CA ALA A 96 -23.20 7.36 -2.41
C ALA A 96 -22.28 8.13 -1.47
N TYR A 97 -22.14 9.44 -1.69
CA TYR A 97 -21.36 10.28 -0.77
C TYR A 97 -22.14 10.54 0.52
N ASP A 98 -21.50 10.28 1.64
CA ASP A 98 -21.90 10.73 2.96
C ASP A 98 -20.64 11.10 3.74
N GLU A 99 -20.58 12.33 4.25
CA GLU A 99 -19.43 12.82 5.02
C GLU A 99 -19.12 11.94 6.25
N LYS A 100 -20.17 11.41 6.89
CA LYS A 100 -20.08 10.62 8.13
C LYS A 100 -19.69 9.17 7.91
N ILE A 101 -19.90 8.64 6.71
CA ILE A 101 -19.52 7.26 6.38
C ILE A 101 -18.06 7.24 5.93
N PRO A 102 -17.15 6.57 6.66
CA PRO A 102 -15.75 6.54 6.29
C PRO A 102 -15.53 5.73 5.02
N ILE A 103 -14.60 6.21 4.17
CA ILE A 103 -14.07 5.47 3.03
C ILE A 103 -12.72 4.86 3.40
N ILE A 104 -12.59 3.57 3.20
CA ILE A 104 -11.35 2.82 3.40
C ILE A 104 -10.76 2.48 2.03
N GLY A 105 -9.61 3.09 1.70
CA GLY A 105 -8.88 2.85 0.46
C GLY A 105 -7.92 1.67 0.59
N LEU A 106 -7.68 0.95 -0.50
CA LEU A 106 -6.62 -0.04 -0.64
C LEU A 106 -6.01 0.08 -2.03
N ILE A 107 -4.72 0.38 -2.11
CA ILE A 107 -3.95 0.44 -3.35
C ILE A 107 -2.83 -0.58 -3.27
N SER A 108 -2.83 -1.59 -4.14
CA SER A 108 -1.78 -2.58 -4.08
C SER A 108 -1.67 -3.42 -5.36
N ARG A 109 -0.50 -4.06 -5.53
CA ARG A 109 -0.40 -5.21 -6.42
C ARG A 109 -1.18 -6.37 -5.81
N LEU A 110 -2.01 -7.04 -6.60
CA LEU A 110 -2.91 -8.08 -6.12
C LEU A 110 -2.20 -9.44 -6.04
N TYR A 111 -1.29 -9.59 -5.04
CA TYR A 111 -0.53 -10.80 -4.75
C TYR A 111 -0.68 -11.23 -3.29
N ASP A 112 -0.37 -12.50 -3.00
CA ASP A 112 -0.46 -13.07 -1.65
C ASP A 112 0.38 -12.32 -0.61
N SER A 113 1.54 -11.80 -1.01
CA SER A 113 2.40 -11.01 -0.13
C SER A 113 1.75 -9.73 0.41
N LYS A 114 0.72 -9.23 -0.26
CA LYS A 114 -0.03 -8.04 0.15
C LYS A 114 -1.19 -8.32 1.12
N GLY A 115 -1.30 -9.55 1.62
CA GLY A 115 -2.28 -9.91 2.64
C GLY A 115 -3.73 -9.94 2.15
N LEU A 116 -3.93 -10.03 0.83
CA LEU A 116 -5.28 -10.03 0.24
C LEU A 116 -6.08 -11.27 0.59
N ASP A 117 -5.42 -12.37 0.94
CA ASP A 117 -6.05 -13.55 1.52
C ASP A 117 -6.72 -13.26 2.87
N LEU A 118 -6.16 -12.35 3.67
CA LEU A 118 -6.78 -11.88 4.91
C LEU A 118 -8.01 -11.01 4.60
N VAL A 119 -7.88 -10.10 3.61
CA VAL A 119 -9.01 -9.29 3.15
C VAL A 119 -10.16 -10.16 2.66
N GLN A 120 -9.86 -11.20 1.85
CA GLN A 120 -10.88 -12.14 1.38
C GLN A 120 -11.60 -12.85 2.52
N LYS A 121 -10.85 -13.32 3.53
CA LYS A 121 -11.42 -14.00 4.71
C LYS A 121 -12.29 -13.07 5.56
N ALA A 122 -11.83 -11.83 5.77
CA ALA A 122 -12.52 -10.82 6.56
C ALA A 122 -13.65 -10.12 5.78
N PHE A 123 -13.74 -10.32 4.46
CA PHE A 123 -14.63 -9.54 3.60
C PHE A 123 -16.10 -9.53 4.05
N PRO A 124 -16.70 -10.67 4.48
CA PRO A 124 -18.07 -10.67 4.97
C PRO A 124 -18.28 -9.78 6.21
N ASP A 125 -17.27 -9.68 7.08
CA ASP A 125 -17.33 -8.86 8.29
C ASP A 125 -17.07 -7.38 7.97
N LEU A 126 -16.15 -7.09 7.05
CA LEU A 126 -15.93 -5.73 6.54
C LEU A 126 -17.21 -5.14 5.95
N MET A 127 -18.00 -5.93 5.23
CA MET A 127 -19.27 -5.47 4.64
C MET A 127 -20.39 -5.22 5.66
N LYS A 128 -20.22 -5.64 6.92
CA LYS A 128 -21.15 -5.29 8.01
C LYS A 128 -20.86 -3.92 8.62
N LEU A 129 -19.64 -3.41 8.45
CA LEU A 129 -19.25 -2.11 8.97
C LEU A 129 -20.05 -1.00 8.28
N ASP A 130 -20.29 0.09 9.00
CA ASP A 130 -20.83 1.31 8.42
C ASP A 130 -19.68 2.11 7.78
N ALA A 131 -19.18 1.58 6.67
CA ALA A 131 -18.05 2.09 5.92
C ALA A 131 -18.16 1.70 4.44
N GLN A 132 -17.50 2.45 3.59
CA GLN A 132 -17.30 2.13 2.17
C GLN A 132 -15.85 1.72 1.93
N PHE A 133 -15.64 0.87 0.92
CA PHE A 133 -14.32 0.34 0.60
C PHE A 133 -14.03 0.54 -0.89
N ILE A 134 -12.83 1.04 -1.19
CA ILE A 134 -12.37 1.27 -2.56
C ILE A 134 -11.04 0.57 -2.75
N LEU A 135 -10.94 -0.26 -3.79
CA LEU A 135 -9.73 -0.98 -4.16
C LEU A 135 -9.22 -0.53 -5.53
N LEU A 136 -7.95 -0.22 -5.60
CA LEU A 136 -7.20 -0.01 -6.85
C LEU A 136 -6.04 -0.99 -6.91
N GLY A 137 -5.94 -1.77 -7.98
CA GLY A 137 -4.80 -2.66 -8.15
C GLY A 137 -4.92 -3.66 -9.27
N THR A 138 -3.81 -4.34 -9.54
CA THR A 138 -3.74 -5.41 -10.55
C THR A 138 -2.75 -6.49 -10.11
N GLY A 139 -2.94 -7.70 -10.59
CA GLY A 139 -2.09 -8.85 -10.24
C GLY A 139 -2.75 -10.18 -10.58
N ASP A 140 -2.77 -11.11 -9.63
CA ASP A 140 -3.27 -12.47 -9.81
C ASP A 140 -4.76 -12.52 -10.14
N GLN A 141 -5.11 -13.34 -11.13
CA GLN A 141 -6.49 -13.50 -11.62
C GLN A 141 -7.47 -13.92 -10.52
N LYS A 142 -7.02 -14.69 -9.53
CA LYS A 142 -7.88 -15.11 -8.39
C LYS A 142 -8.42 -13.90 -7.61
N TYR A 143 -7.60 -12.86 -7.43
CA TYR A 143 -8.01 -11.63 -6.75
C TYR A 143 -8.85 -10.74 -7.65
N HIS A 144 -8.52 -10.64 -8.94
CA HIS A 144 -9.36 -9.94 -9.92
C HIS A 144 -10.79 -10.51 -9.89
N SER A 145 -10.94 -11.83 -10.07
CA SER A 145 -12.25 -12.50 -10.07
C SER A 145 -13.01 -12.33 -8.76
N PHE A 146 -12.30 -12.34 -7.63
CA PHE A 146 -12.92 -12.16 -6.33
C PHE A 146 -13.45 -10.73 -6.15
N PHE A 147 -12.64 -9.71 -6.38
CA PHE A 147 -13.03 -8.32 -6.14
C PHE A 147 -14.06 -7.83 -7.15
N ASP A 148 -13.99 -8.25 -8.40
CA ASP A 148 -15.03 -7.99 -9.41
C ASP A 148 -16.40 -8.53 -8.96
N LYS A 149 -16.43 -9.80 -8.52
CA LYS A 149 -17.65 -10.43 -7.95
C LYS A 149 -18.15 -9.66 -6.71
N MET A 150 -17.25 -9.18 -5.84
CA MET A 150 -17.63 -8.47 -4.63
C MET A 150 -18.16 -7.07 -4.94
N SER A 151 -17.62 -6.36 -5.94
CA SER A 151 -18.15 -5.08 -6.42
C SER A 151 -19.59 -5.25 -6.94
N SER A 152 -19.84 -6.30 -7.70
CA SER A 152 -21.20 -6.62 -8.18
C SER A 152 -22.17 -7.01 -7.04
N LYS A 153 -21.66 -7.67 -5.99
CA LYS A 153 -22.49 -8.13 -4.86
C LYS A 153 -22.82 -7.02 -3.87
N TYR A 154 -21.90 -6.06 -3.67
CA TYR A 154 -22.02 -5.01 -2.68
C TYR A 154 -21.87 -3.60 -3.29
N PRO A 155 -22.63 -3.26 -4.36
CA PRO A 155 -22.38 -2.06 -5.18
C PRO A 155 -22.53 -0.73 -4.43
N LYS A 156 -23.13 -0.74 -3.23
CA LYS A 156 -23.26 0.46 -2.37
C LYS A 156 -22.15 0.60 -1.34
N LYS A 157 -21.34 -0.43 -1.15
CA LYS A 157 -20.31 -0.49 -0.07
C LYS A 157 -18.90 -0.77 -0.56
N PHE A 158 -18.76 -1.42 -1.70
CA PHE A 158 -17.45 -1.81 -2.24
C PHE A 158 -17.37 -1.53 -3.73
N ALA A 159 -16.31 -0.87 -4.13
CA ALA A 159 -15.98 -0.65 -5.53
C ALA A 159 -14.50 -0.97 -5.79
N SER A 160 -14.18 -1.43 -7.00
CA SER A 160 -12.81 -1.75 -7.39
C SER A 160 -12.48 -1.26 -8.80
N TYR A 161 -11.27 -0.75 -8.96
CA TYR A 161 -10.63 -0.54 -10.26
C TYR A 161 -9.49 -1.56 -10.41
N LEU A 162 -9.71 -2.55 -11.27
CA LEU A 162 -8.78 -3.67 -11.47
C LEU A 162 -7.79 -3.33 -12.58
N GLY A 163 -6.81 -2.49 -12.27
CA GLY A 163 -5.83 -1.96 -13.19
C GLY A 163 -4.81 -1.08 -12.49
N PHE A 164 -3.96 -0.43 -13.29
CA PHE A 164 -3.06 0.64 -12.86
C PHE A 164 -3.64 1.98 -13.27
N ASN A 165 -3.72 2.92 -12.32
CA ASN A 165 -4.15 4.28 -12.58
C ASN A 165 -3.56 5.22 -11.52
N ASP A 166 -2.62 6.06 -11.94
CA ASP A 166 -1.89 6.96 -11.06
C ASP A 166 -2.78 8.07 -10.49
N GLU A 167 -3.63 8.68 -11.32
CA GLU A 167 -4.59 9.71 -10.89
C GLU A 167 -5.55 9.17 -9.81
N LEU A 168 -6.07 7.96 -10.02
CA LEU A 168 -6.93 7.32 -9.01
C LEU A 168 -6.17 6.99 -7.72
N ALA A 169 -4.88 6.68 -7.79
CA ALA A 169 -4.07 6.46 -6.59
C ALA A 169 -3.98 7.74 -5.76
N HIS A 170 -3.69 8.88 -6.39
CA HIS A 170 -3.68 10.19 -5.73
C HIS A 170 -5.05 10.55 -5.15
N LEU A 171 -6.12 10.31 -5.90
CA LEU A 171 -7.48 10.59 -5.45
C LEU A 171 -7.89 9.70 -4.25
N ILE A 172 -7.49 8.43 -4.23
CA ILE A 172 -7.75 7.54 -3.10
C ILE A 172 -7.00 8.01 -1.86
N GLU A 173 -5.73 8.38 -1.97
CA GLU A 173 -4.97 8.92 -0.84
C GLU A 173 -5.56 10.24 -0.33
N ALA A 174 -6.05 11.10 -1.23
CA ALA A 174 -6.65 12.38 -0.87
C ALA A 174 -8.07 12.27 -0.34
N GLY A 175 -8.87 11.32 -0.82
CA GLY A 175 -10.30 11.23 -0.51
C GLY A 175 -10.69 10.17 0.52
N ALA A 176 -9.85 9.16 0.76
CA ALA A 176 -10.14 8.16 1.78
C ALA A 176 -9.90 8.71 3.20
N ASP A 177 -10.65 8.18 4.18
CA ASP A 177 -10.44 8.48 5.60
C ASP A 177 -9.36 7.57 6.19
N MET A 178 -9.31 6.32 5.71
CA MET A 178 -8.35 5.30 6.14
C MET A 178 -7.78 4.57 4.94
N PHE A 179 -6.58 4.04 5.10
CA PHE A 179 -5.88 3.27 4.08
C PHE A 179 -5.51 1.88 4.61
N LEU A 180 -6.02 0.83 3.99
CA LEU A 180 -5.79 -0.55 4.42
C LEU A 180 -4.56 -1.15 3.74
N MET A 181 -3.55 -1.51 4.51
CA MET A 181 -2.31 -2.12 4.03
C MET A 181 -1.98 -3.39 4.85
N PRO A 182 -2.68 -4.53 4.61
CA PRO A 182 -2.57 -5.74 5.42
C PRO A 182 -1.40 -6.63 4.98
N SER A 183 -0.36 -6.06 4.40
CA SER A 183 0.79 -6.78 3.83
C SER A 183 1.39 -7.76 4.84
N LYS A 184 1.69 -8.98 4.39
CA LYS A 184 2.41 -9.97 5.19
C LYS A 184 3.83 -9.51 5.48
N TYR A 185 4.35 -8.75 4.54
CA TYR A 185 5.69 -8.25 4.57
C TYR A 185 5.78 -6.97 3.73
N GLU A 186 6.34 -5.93 4.32
CA GLU A 186 6.44 -4.61 3.70
C GLU A 186 7.80 -3.99 4.03
N PRO A 187 8.79 -4.07 3.13
CA PRO A 187 10.15 -3.61 3.40
C PRO A 187 10.28 -2.16 3.86
N CYS A 188 9.48 -1.26 3.29
CA CYS A 188 9.47 0.16 3.65
C CYS A 188 8.06 0.69 3.94
N GLY A 189 7.09 0.39 3.06
CA GLY A 189 5.71 0.87 3.20
C GLY A 189 5.52 2.30 2.69
N LEU A 190 5.84 2.57 1.43
CA LEU A 190 5.66 3.90 0.85
C LEU A 190 4.21 4.39 0.92
N ASN A 191 3.23 3.54 0.64
CA ASN A 191 1.82 3.94 0.65
C ASN A 191 1.37 4.46 2.03
N GLN A 192 1.80 3.84 3.14
CA GLN A 192 1.47 4.38 4.47
C GLN A 192 2.07 5.77 4.71
N MET A 193 3.21 6.08 4.10
CA MET A 193 3.80 7.40 4.19
C MET A 193 3.04 8.42 3.35
N TYR A 194 2.57 8.02 2.16
CA TYR A 194 1.68 8.86 1.34
C TYR A 194 0.38 9.14 2.08
N SER A 195 -0.26 8.09 2.63
CA SER A 195 -1.48 8.22 3.42
C SER A 195 -1.32 9.25 4.55
N LEU A 196 -0.25 9.16 5.33
CA LEU A 196 0.03 10.10 6.42
C LEU A 196 0.18 11.55 5.92
N VAL A 197 0.83 11.76 4.77
CA VAL A 197 0.97 13.11 4.17
C VAL A 197 -0.38 13.68 3.73
N TYR A 198 -1.29 12.81 3.25
CA TYR A 198 -2.63 13.21 2.84
C TYR A 198 -3.66 13.20 3.99
N GLY A 199 -3.22 13.00 5.25
CA GLY A 199 -4.13 12.96 6.41
C GLY A 199 -5.06 11.75 6.39
N THR A 200 -4.72 10.70 5.68
CA THR A 200 -5.42 9.43 5.61
C THR A 200 -4.79 8.47 6.60
N VAL A 201 -5.59 7.84 7.48
CA VAL A 201 -5.06 7.01 8.57
C VAL A 201 -4.71 5.61 8.06
N PRO A 202 -3.42 5.20 8.05
CA PRO A 202 -3.05 3.87 7.61
C PRO A 202 -3.41 2.80 8.65
N ILE A 203 -4.05 1.72 8.17
CA ILE A 203 -4.32 0.49 8.93
C ILE A 203 -3.31 -0.54 8.43
N VAL A 204 -2.32 -0.83 9.23
CA VAL A 204 -1.19 -1.72 8.87
C VAL A 204 -1.17 -2.96 9.74
N ARG A 205 -0.49 -4.01 9.26
CA ARG A 205 -0.25 -5.24 10.01
C ARG A 205 1.11 -5.25 10.69
#